data_cac0435034f7b6197335d683a1c6b3f2
#
_entry.id   cac0435034f7b6197335d683a1c6b3f2
#
_cell.length_a   1.000
_cell.length_b   1.000
_cell.length_c   1.000
_cell.angle_alpha   90.00
_cell.angle_beta   90.00
_cell.angle_gamma   90.00
#
_symmetry.space_group_name_H-M   'P 1'
#
loop_
_entity.id
_entity.type
_entity.pdbx_description
1 polymer ?
#
loop_
_entity_poly.entity_id
_entity_poly.type
_entity_poly.pdbx_seq_one_letter_code
_entity_poly.pdbx_strand_id
1 'polypeptide(L)'
;MNLMSKSTNDPTLDLVAEIKRLREEKNAVILAHYYQAPEIQDIADFVGDSLDLSRRAAETDADVIVFCGVRFMAEVAKILSPEKTVVLPDLAAGCSLEDSCPPDEFEKFIKANPDHMVLSYINCSAAVKALTDIIVTSSNAEHIVSQIPEDQKIIFAPDRHLGGYLSRKLGRDMLLWQGTCIVHEMFSEKELIKLKAKHPDAPVAAHPECPDNIIQHADHAGSTSSILKFALESEADTLIIATEPGIIHQMEKAAPHKTFIGAPGADGNCSCNTCPYMALNTMQKLYLCLRDLGPEIDLDEETRIAAEKPLRKMLEMSPTAGPSKDVSEIA
;
A
#
# COMPACT_ATOMS: atom_id res chain seq x y z
N MET A 1 26.42 29.99 -17.22
CA MET A 1 25.11 30.59 -17.42
C MET A 1 24.27 30.16 -16.22
N ASN A 2 24.01 31.06 -15.28
CA ASN A 2 23.42 30.78 -13.98
C ASN A 2 21.96 30.30 -14.16
N LEU A 3 21.69 29.04 -13.98
CA LEU A 3 20.34 28.53 -13.75
C LEU A 3 19.99 28.91 -12.30
N MET A 4 19.46 30.12 -12.11
CA MET A 4 18.79 30.49 -10.88
C MET A 4 17.71 29.44 -10.62
N SER A 5 17.77 28.77 -9.47
CA SER A 5 16.71 27.88 -9.00
C SER A 5 15.41 28.66 -9.02
N LYS A 6 14.50 28.33 -9.93
CA LYS A 6 13.16 28.91 -9.90
C LYS A 6 12.53 28.56 -8.56
N SER A 7 12.00 29.58 -7.89
CA SER A 7 11.26 29.41 -6.64
C SER A 7 10.10 28.43 -6.88
N THR A 8 9.80 27.58 -5.90
CA THR A 8 8.64 26.67 -5.91
C THR A 8 7.29 27.38 -6.05
N ASN A 9 7.28 28.69 -5.87
CA ASN A 9 6.11 29.57 -6.04
C ASN A 9 6.08 30.28 -7.41
N ASP A 10 6.87 29.82 -8.39
CA ASP A 10 6.78 30.35 -9.76
C ASP A 10 5.54 29.74 -10.43
N PRO A 11 4.47 30.52 -10.66
CA PRO A 11 3.25 30.02 -11.29
C PRO A 11 3.45 29.65 -12.77
N THR A 12 4.62 29.92 -13.35
CA THR A 12 4.96 29.57 -14.74
C THR A 12 5.72 28.25 -14.83
N LEU A 13 5.99 27.57 -13.69
CA LEU A 13 6.72 26.33 -13.67
C LEU A 13 5.80 25.17 -14.09
N ASP A 14 6.08 24.54 -15.22
CA ASP A 14 5.45 23.27 -15.61
C ASP A 14 6.05 22.12 -14.81
N LEU A 15 5.37 21.77 -13.70
CA LEU A 15 5.84 20.73 -12.78
C LEU A 15 5.96 19.36 -13.49
N VAL A 16 5.04 19.04 -14.41
CA VAL A 16 5.07 17.76 -15.13
C VAL A 16 6.31 17.67 -16.01
N ALA A 17 6.58 18.74 -16.79
CA ALA A 17 7.76 18.78 -17.64
C ALA A 17 9.07 18.73 -16.83
N GLU A 18 9.14 19.45 -15.72
CA GLU A 18 10.33 19.49 -14.86
C GLU A 18 10.56 18.16 -14.13
N ILE A 19 9.51 17.50 -13.62
CA ILE A 19 9.62 16.17 -13.00
C ILE A 19 10.13 15.17 -14.02
N LYS A 20 9.60 15.13 -15.23
CA LYS A 20 10.08 14.25 -16.31
C LYS A 20 11.54 14.49 -16.64
N ARG A 21 11.93 15.75 -16.78
CA ARG A 21 13.33 16.15 -17.05
C ARG A 21 14.28 15.68 -15.93
N LEU A 22 13.90 15.95 -14.67
CA LEU A 22 14.72 15.58 -13.50
C LEU A 22 14.80 14.05 -13.34
N ARG A 23 13.71 13.33 -13.59
CA ARG A 23 13.68 11.86 -13.57
C ARG A 23 14.73 11.29 -14.53
N GLU A 24 14.77 11.78 -15.77
CA GLU A 24 15.76 11.34 -16.76
C GLU A 24 17.19 11.75 -16.35
N GLU A 25 17.40 13.02 -15.94
CA GLU A 25 18.70 13.53 -15.52
C GLU A 25 19.31 12.77 -14.36
N LYS A 26 18.46 12.31 -13.42
CA LYS A 26 18.89 11.62 -12.20
C LYS A 26 18.90 10.09 -12.33
N ASN A 27 18.57 9.55 -13.49
CA ASN A 27 18.31 8.11 -13.66
C ASN A 27 17.37 7.60 -12.57
N ALA A 28 16.24 8.27 -12.38
CA ALA A 28 15.28 8.00 -11.30
C ALA A 28 14.06 7.23 -11.82
N VAL A 29 13.51 6.37 -10.95
CA VAL A 29 12.20 5.73 -11.13
C VAL A 29 11.23 6.29 -10.11
N ILE A 30 10.00 6.63 -10.55
CA ILE A 30 8.90 7.07 -9.69
C ILE A 30 7.96 5.89 -9.47
N LEU A 31 7.90 5.40 -8.24
CA LEU A 31 6.98 4.35 -7.81
C LEU A 31 5.82 4.97 -7.03
N ALA A 32 4.59 4.76 -7.46
CA ALA A 32 3.41 5.32 -6.81
C ALA A 32 2.44 4.23 -6.35
N HIS A 33 1.91 4.38 -5.14
CA HIS A 33 0.83 3.52 -4.67
C HIS A 33 -0.50 3.96 -5.29
N TYR A 34 -1.43 3.03 -5.51
CA TYR A 34 -2.79 3.30 -6.00
C TYR A 34 -3.57 4.36 -5.21
N TYR A 35 -3.18 4.64 -3.96
CA TYR A 35 -3.83 5.63 -3.09
C TYR A 35 -3.22 7.03 -3.21
N GLN A 36 -2.36 7.27 -4.18
CA GLN A 36 -1.85 8.60 -4.48
C GLN A 36 -2.86 9.42 -5.29
N ALA A 37 -2.69 10.75 -5.25
CA ALA A 37 -3.47 11.66 -6.08
C ALA A 37 -3.34 11.30 -7.58
N PRO A 38 -4.40 11.48 -8.39
CA PRO A 38 -4.40 11.12 -9.81
C PRO A 38 -3.21 11.65 -10.60
N GLU A 39 -2.82 12.90 -10.37
CA GLU A 39 -1.69 13.54 -11.06
C GLU A 39 -0.33 12.90 -10.73
N ILE A 40 -0.17 12.32 -9.52
CA ILE A 40 1.03 11.57 -9.14
C ILE A 40 1.01 10.19 -9.81
N GLN A 41 -0.15 9.53 -9.82
CA GLN A 41 -0.30 8.25 -10.51
C GLN A 41 -0.01 8.38 -12.01
N ASP A 42 -0.45 9.47 -12.64
CA ASP A 42 -0.27 9.71 -14.09
C ASP A 42 1.18 10.01 -14.50
N ILE A 43 2.01 10.48 -13.57
CA ILE A 43 3.42 10.78 -13.86
C ILE A 43 4.37 9.67 -13.39
N ALA A 44 3.88 8.72 -12.59
CA ALA A 44 4.67 7.60 -12.08
C ALA A 44 5.07 6.63 -13.21
N ASP A 45 6.24 6.02 -13.07
CA ASP A 45 6.70 4.95 -13.96
C ASP A 45 5.95 3.64 -13.67
N PHE A 46 5.60 3.42 -12.39
CA PHE A 46 4.82 2.25 -11.96
C PHE A 46 3.81 2.67 -10.91
N VAL A 47 2.57 2.20 -11.07
CA VAL A 47 1.50 2.31 -10.09
C VAL A 47 1.12 0.89 -9.66
N GLY A 48 1.09 0.64 -8.35
CA GLY A 48 0.84 -0.71 -7.84
C GLY A 48 0.45 -0.75 -6.37
N ASP A 49 0.23 -1.96 -5.87
CA ASP A 49 0.13 -2.23 -4.43
C ASP A 49 1.52 -2.44 -3.78
N SER A 50 1.54 -2.67 -2.47
CA SER A 50 2.80 -2.81 -1.72
C SER A 50 3.68 -3.95 -2.23
N LEU A 51 3.10 -5.07 -2.71
CA LEU A 51 3.87 -6.20 -3.22
C LEU A 51 4.49 -5.88 -4.58
N ASP A 52 3.69 -5.31 -5.49
CA ASP A 52 4.15 -4.92 -6.82
C ASP A 52 5.29 -3.90 -6.74
N LEU A 53 5.10 -2.87 -5.91
CA LEU A 53 6.11 -1.81 -5.72
C LEU A 53 7.37 -2.33 -5.03
N SER A 54 7.26 -3.30 -4.09
CA SER A 54 8.43 -3.95 -3.48
C SER A 54 9.27 -4.71 -4.51
N ARG A 55 8.61 -5.44 -5.43
CA ARG A 55 9.29 -6.14 -6.54
C ARG A 55 9.97 -5.15 -7.47
N ARG A 56 9.27 -4.10 -7.86
CA ARG A 56 9.83 -3.07 -8.75
C ARG A 56 11.02 -2.35 -8.14
N ALA A 57 10.96 -2.05 -6.82
CA ALA A 57 12.09 -1.47 -6.12
C ALA A 57 13.32 -2.38 -6.09
N ALA A 58 13.11 -3.71 -5.96
CA ALA A 58 14.19 -4.69 -5.94
C ALA A 58 14.80 -4.97 -7.34
N GLU A 59 14.03 -4.77 -8.41
CA GLU A 59 14.40 -5.15 -9.78
C GLU A 59 14.87 -3.97 -10.66
N THR A 60 14.61 -2.72 -10.24
CA THR A 60 14.93 -1.54 -11.07
C THR A 60 16.43 -1.32 -11.23
N ASP A 61 16.85 -0.89 -12.42
CA ASP A 61 18.22 -0.46 -12.71
C ASP A 61 18.47 1.04 -12.42
N ALA A 62 17.45 1.79 -12.01
CA ALA A 62 17.56 3.21 -11.68
C ALA A 62 18.48 3.43 -10.47
N ASP A 63 19.22 4.54 -10.44
CA ASP A 63 20.10 4.93 -9.34
C ASP A 63 19.28 5.54 -8.18
N VAL A 64 18.15 6.15 -8.51
CA VAL A 64 17.27 6.84 -7.57
C VAL A 64 15.86 6.24 -7.62
N ILE A 65 15.32 5.91 -6.45
CA ILE A 65 13.91 5.51 -6.29
C ILE A 65 13.16 6.63 -5.59
N VAL A 66 12.22 7.27 -6.28
CA VAL A 66 11.28 8.21 -5.68
C VAL A 66 10.02 7.45 -5.33
N PHE A 67 9.78 7.28 -4.04
CA PHE A 67 8.63 6.51 -3.58
C PHE A 67 7.46 7.42 -3.23
N CYS A 68 6.46 7.52 -4.10
CA CYS A 68 5.20 8.20 -3.83
C CYS A 68 4.24 7.25 -3.11
N GLY A 69 4.31 7.26 -1.79
CA GLY A 69 3.58 6.38 -0.89
C GLY A 69 3.76 6.82 0.54
N VAL A 70 3.91 5.88 1.47
CA VAL A 70 4.17 6.14 2.88
C VAL A 70 5.55 5.60 3.29
N ARG A 71 6.03 6.07 4.45
CA ARG A 71 7.40 5.84 4.92
C ARG A 71 7.80 4.36 4.92
N PHE A 72 6.99 3.47 5.49
CA PHE A 72 7.33 2.04 5.56
C PHE A 72 7.52 1.40 4.17
N MET A 73 6.87 1.92 3.11
CA MET A 73 7.06 1.44 1.74
C MET A 73 8.41 1.88 1.17
N ALA A 74 8.80 3.13 1.42
CA ALA A 74 10.10 3.64 1.04
C ALA A 74 11.24 2.96 1.84
N GLU A 75 11.00 2.63 3.13
CA GLU A 75 11.90 1.79 3.92
C GLU A 75 12.09 0.41 3.28
N VAL A 76 11.02 -0.24 2.80
CA VAL A 76 11.11 -1.53 2.08
C VAL A 76 11.99 -1.40 0.83
N ALA A 77 11.83 -0.33 0.06
CA ALA A 77 12.67 -0.07 -1.11
C ALA A 77 14.15 0.09 -0.71
N LYS A 78 14.43 0.83 0.38
CA LYS A 78 15.81 1.00 0.91
C LYS A 78 16.40 -0.29 1.46
N ILE A 79 15.57 -1.13 2.11
CA ILE A 79 16.01 -2.44 2.63
C ILE A 79 16.41 -3.38 1.48
N LEU A 80 15.59 -3.44 0.42
CA LEU A 80 15.80 -4.35 -0.70
C LEU A 80 16.87 -3.86 -1.68
N SER A 81 17.11 -2.56 -1.76
CA SER A 81 18.06 -1.90 -2.66
C SER A 81 18.91 -0.88 -1.89
N PRO A 82 19.76 -1.32 -0.95
CA PRO A 82 20.48 -0.45 -0.04
C PRO A 82 21.50 0.47 -0.74
N GLU A 83 22.00 0.08 -1.92
CA GLU A 83 22.92 0.86 -2.74
C GLU A 83 22.27 2.04 -3.44
N LYS A 84 20.94 2.05 -3.55
CA LYS A 84 20.18 3.10 -4.25
C LYS A 84 19.83 4.27 -3.33
N THR A 85 19.75 5.45 -3.90
CA THR A 85 19.16 6.61 -3.22
C THR A 85 17.64 6.47 -3.22
N VAL A 86 17.04 6.26 -2.05
CA VAL A 86 15.58 6.15 -1.91
C VAL A 86 15.06 7.41 -1.22
N VAL A 87 14.18 8.12 -1.90
CA VAL A 87 13.62 9.39 -1.41
C VAL A 87 12.10 9.33 -1.35
N LEU A 88 11.52 10.05 -0.39
CA LEU A 88 10.07 10.14 -0.13
C LEU A 88 9.68 11.62 -0.14
N PRO A 89 8.66 12.06 -0.91
CA PRO A 89 8.30 13.49 -1.01
C PRO A 89 7.98 14.16 0.33
N ASP A 90 7.47 13.39 1.31
CA ASP A 90 7.21 13.88 2.66
C ASP A 90 7.45 12.80 3.72
N LEU A 91 8.42 12.99 4.61
CA LEU A 91 8.72 12.04 5.70
C LEU A 91 7.60 11.90 6.74
N ALA A 92 6.67 12.87 6.80
CA ALA A 92 5.49 12.78 7.66
C ALA A 92 4.41 11.85 7.06
N ALA A 93 4.59 11.36 5.81
CA ALA A 93 3.74 10.35 5.20
C ALA A 93 3.92 8.99 5.91
N GLY A 94 3.36 8.85 7.11
CA GLY A 94 3.37 7.67 7.96
C GLY A 94 2.22 6.71 7.69
N CYS A 95 1.91 5.86 8.68
CA CYS A 95 0.80 4.92 8.60
C CYS A 95 0.26 4.62 10.00
N SER A 96 -1.06 4.67 10.19
CA SER A 96 -1.68 4.37 11.48
C SER A 96 -1.45 2.93 11.96
N LEU A 97 -1.29 1.98 11.03
CA LEU A 97 -0.91 0.61 11.38
C LEU A 97 0.52 0.55 11.90
N GLU A 98 1.47 1.23 11.25
CA GLU A 98 2.84 1.35 11.71
C GLU A 98 2.88 1.98 13.11
N ASP A 99 2.18 3.09 13.32
CA ASP A 99 2.11 3.80 14.59
C ASP A 99 1.47 2.96 15.71
N SER A 100 0.54 2.06 15.36
CA SER A 100 -0.16 1.18 16.31
C SER A 100 0.69 0.02 16.85
N CYS A 101 1.86 -0.22 16.27
CA CYS A 101 2.73 -1.35 16.59
C CYS A 101 4.16 -0.88 16.92
N PRO A 102 4.38 -0.23 18.08
CA PRO A 102 5.71 0.17 18.52
C PRO A 102 6.65 -1.04 18.69
N PRO A 103 7.88 -0.99 18.16
CA PRO A 103 8.81 -2.14 18.19
C PRO A 103 9.06 -2.72 19.57
N ASP A 104 9.25 -1.85 20.57
CA ASP A 104 9.53 -2.28 21.97
C ASP A 104 8.35 -3.03 22.60
N GLU A 105 7.12 -2.65 22.28
CA GLU A 105 5.91 -3.32 22.76
C GLU A 105 5.68 -4.62 22.01
N PHE A 106 5.93 -4.60 20.71
CA PHE A 106 5.82 -5.80 19.87
C PHE A 106 6.87 -6.85 20.26
N GLU A 107 8.09 -6.45 20.57
CA GLU A 107 9.12 -7.37 21.07
C GLU A 107 8.71 -8.05 22.39
N LYS A 108 8.10 -7.30 23.33
CA LYS A 108 7.55 -7.87 24.58
C LYS A 108 6.43 -8.86 24.30
N PHE A 109 5.56 -8.55 23.33
CA PHE A 109 4.46 -9.42 22.93
C PHE A 109 4.98 -10.75 22.33
N ILE A 110 6.01 -10.70 21.48
CA ILE A 110 6.67 -11.88 20.94
C ILE A 110 7.32 -12.71 22.05
N LYS A 111 8.09 -12.07 22.95
CA LYS A 111 8.75 -12.75 24.07
C LYS A 111 7.78 -13.44 25.04
N ALA A 112 6.55 -12.93 25.15
CA ALA A 112 5.48 -13.55 25.93
C ALA A 112 4.86 -14.78 25.24
N ASN A 113 5.11 -14.97 23.93
CA ASN A 113 4.55 -16.03 23.10
C ASN A 113 5.64 -16.75 22.27
N PRO A 114 6.66 -17.36 22.92
CA PRO A 114 7.89 -17.80 22.26
C PRO A 114 7.72 -19.00 21.31
N ASP A 115 6.57 -19.69 21.36
CA ASP A 115 6.22 -20.82 20.50
C ASP A 115 5.47 -20.42 19.23
N HIS A 116 5.30 -19.12 18.97
CA HIS A 116 4.62 -18.60 17.81
C HIS A 116 5.62 -18.16 16.73
N MET A 117 5.29 -18.44 15.48
CA MET A 117 5.93 -17.81 14.34
C MET A 117 5.34 -16.41 14.14
N VAL A 118 6.18 -15.44 13.87
CA VAL A 118 5.78 -14.03 13.72
C VAL A 118 5.57 -13.69 12.24
N LEU A 119 4.34 -13.45 11.88
CA LEU A 119 3.97 -12.90 10.57
C LEU A 119 3.58 -11.44 10.72
N SER A 120 4.24 -10.56 9.98
CA SER A 120 3.85 -9.15 9.98
C SER A 120 3.40 -8.70 8.61
N TYR A 121 2.25 -8.04 8.60
CA TYR A 121 1.80 -7.28 7.44
C TYR A 121 2.79 -6.14 7.19
N ILE A 122 3.12 -5.91 5.94
CA ILE A 122 4.17 -4.99 5.49
C ILE A 122 4.01 -3.55 6.01
N ASN A 123 2.79 -3.17 6.43
CA ASN A 123 2.43 -1.87 6.98
C ASN A 123 2.95 -1.69 8.42
N CYS A 124 4.24 -1.87 8.61
CA CYS A 124 4.95 -1.73 9.88
C CYS A 124 6.34 -1.13 9.66
N SER A 125 6.98 -0.61 10.70
CA SER A 125 8.32 -0.02 10.62
C SER A 125 9.41 -1.05 10.27
N ALA A 126 10.57 -0.59 9.81
CA ALA A 126 11.74 -1.44 9.58
C ALA A 126 12.13 -2.19 10.87
N ALA A 127 12.02 -1.56 12.04
CA ALA A 127 12.32 -2.19 13.32
C ALA A 127 11.35 -3.34 13.65
N VAL A 128 10.05 -3.23 13.36
CA VAL A 128 9.08 -4.33 13.50
C VAL A 128 9.37 -5.43 12.48
N LYS A 129 9.74 -5.09 11.25
CA LYS A 129 10.17 -6.06 10.23
C LYS A 129 11.37 -6.88 10.70
N ALA A 130 12.33 -6.26 11.41
CA ALA A 130 13.51 -6.92 11.98
C ALA A 130 13.17 -7.96 13.06
N LEU A 131 12.00 -7.84 13.72
CA LEU A 131 11.48 -8.77 14.71
C LEU A 131 10.63 -9.91 14.13
N THR A 132 10.45 -9.94 12.83
CA THR A 132 9.46 -10.76 12.12
C THR A 132 10.13 -11.95 11.44
N ASP A 133 9.44 -13.10 11.37
CA ASP A 133 9.91 -14.28 10.63
C ASP A 133 9.57 -14.20 9.14
N ILE A 134 8.37 -13.71 8.81
CA ILE A 134 7.89 -13.56 7.42
C ILE A 134 7.05 -12.29 7.32
N ILE A 135 7.37 -11.43 6.38
CA ILE A 135 6.50 -10.33 5.97
C ILE A 135 5.44 -10.85 5.00
N VAL A 136 4.24 -10.28 5.08
CA VAL A 136 3.16 -10.53 4.13
C VAL A 136 2.53 -9.22 3.66
N THR A 137 1.86 -9.27 2.51
CA THR A 137 1.00 -8.19 2.01
C THR A 137 -0.43 -8.71 1.88
N SER A 138 -1.41 -7.83 1.70
CA SER A 138 -2.79 -8.26 1.41
C SER A 138 -2.90 -9.13 0.15
N SER A 139 -1.94 -9.03 -0.78
CA SER A 139 -1.91 -9.80 -2.02
C SER A 139 -1.38 -11.23 -1.86
N ASN A 140 -0.55 -11.51 -0.87
CA ASN A 140 0.12 -12.80 -0.72
C ASN A 140 -0.11 -13.49 0.63
N ALA A 141 -0.74 -12.81 1.61
CA ALA A 141 -0.88 -13.32 2.97
C ALA A 141 -1.60 -14.69 3.02
N GLU A 142 -2.69 -14.84 2.28
CA GLU A 142 -3.43 -16.11 2.20
C GLU A 142 -2.52 -17.24 1.68
N HIS A 143 -1.82 -16.98 0.59
CA HIS A 143 -0.90 -17.94 -0.03
C HIS A 143 0.27 -18.31 0.89
N ILE A 144 0.85 -17.35 1.60
CA ILE A 144 1.96 -17.59 2.53
C ILE A 144 1.48 -18.36 3.76
N VAL A 145 0.37 -17.95 4.38
CA VAL A 145 -0.18 -18.63 5.56
C VAL A 145 -0.55 -20.08 5.26
N SER A 146 -1.08 -20.37 4.05
CA SER A 146 -1.41 -21.75 3.63
C SER A 146 -0.18 -22.66 3.49
N GLN A 147 1.01 -22.13 3.36
CA GLN A 147 2.27 -22.90 3.30
C GLN A 147 2.87 -23.20 4.68
N ILE A 148 2.35 -22.58 5.74
CA ILE A 148 2.86 -22.78 7.11
C ILE A 148 2.17 -24.01 7.71
N PRO A 149 2.91 -24.95 8.35
CA PRO A 149 2.33 -26.14 8.99
C PRO A 149 1.14 -25.81 9.89
N GLU A 150 0.08 -26.63 9.87
CA GLU A 150 -1.17 -26.33 10.59
C GLU A 150 -0.99 -26.27 12.11
N ASP A 151 -0.04 -27.02 12.67
CA ASP A 151 0.30 -27.03 14.10
C ASP A 151 1.19 -25.88 14.54
N GLN A 152 1.75 -25.10 13.59
CA GLN A 152 2.55 -23.93 13.92
C GLN A 152 1.64 -22.78 14.35
N LYS A 153 1.77 -22.36 15.61
CA LYS A 153 1.09 -21.15 16.11
C LYS A 153 1.64 -19.90 15.44
N ILE A 154 0.78 -18.93 15.18
CA ILE A 154 1.11 -17.71 14.46
C ILE A 154 0.71 -16.48 15.30
N ILE A 155 1.63 -15.53 15.43
CA ILE A 155 1.33 -14.13 15.72
C ILE A 155 1.12 -13.42 14.39
N PHE A 156 0.04 -12.65 14.27
CA PHE A 156 -0.20 -11.77 13.13
C PHE A 156 -0.30 -10.30 13.56
N ALA A 157 0.51 -9.44 12.98
CA ALA A 157 0.58 -8.01 13.28
C ALA A 157 0.74 -7.20 11.99
N PRO A 158 0.50 -5.87 11.98
CA PRO A 158 -0.17 -5.12 13.02
C PRO A 158 -1.70 -5.09 12.89
N ASP A 159 -2.28 -5.48 11.73
CA ASP A 159 -3.70 -5.30 11.41
C ASP A 159 -4.55 -6.47 11.92
N ARG A 160 -5.46 -6.18 12.89
CA ARG A 160 -6.37 -7.17 13.45
C ARG A 160 -7.46 -7.64 12.47
N HIS A 161 -7.89 -6.76 11.54
CA HIS A 161 -8.96 -7.08 10.60
C HIS A 161 -8.45 -8.01 9.52
N LEU A 162 -7.31 -7.69 8.89
CA LEU A 162 -6.66 -8.59 7.94
C LEU A 162 -6.33 -9.94 8.58
N GLY A 163 -5.76 -9.94 9.81
CA GLY A 163 -5.47 -11.17 10.54
C GLY A 163 -6.74 -11.98 10.86
N GLY A 164 -7.80 -11.31 11.30
CA GLY A 164 -9.10 -11.93 11.57
C GLY A 164 -9.77 -12.50 10.31
N TYR A 165 -9.69 -11.75 9.20
CA TYR A 165 -10.16 -12.22 7.88
C TYR A 165 -9.44 -13.51 7.45
N LEU A 166 -8.11 -13.53 7.55
CA LEU A 166 -7.30 -14.71 7.21
C LEU A 166 -7.60 -15.88 8.14
N SER A 167 -7.72 -15.65 9.47
CA SER A 167 -8.10 -16.67 10.44
C SER A 167 -9.40 -17.38 10.04
N ARG A 168 -10.44 -16.62 9.72
CA ARG A 168 -11.73 -17.18 9.32
C ARG A 168 -11.66 -17.88 7.98
N LYS A 169 -11.03 -17.28 6.99
CA LYS A 169 -10.96 -17.80 5.63
C LYS A 169 -10.19 -19.11 5.54
N LEU A 170 -9.12 -19.25 6.34
CA LEU A 170 -8.26 -20.42 6.35
C LEU A 170 -8.60 -21.41 7.47
N GLY A 171 -9.59 -21.10 8.33
CA GLY A 171 -9.94 -21.94 9.48
C GLY A 171 -8.79 -22.08 10.48
N ARG A 172 -7.97 -21.06 10.67
CA ARG A 172 -6.73 -21.11 11.41
C ARG A 172 -6.66 -20.04 12.49
N ASP A 173 -6.57 -20.45 13.75
CA ASP A 173 -6.42 -19.52 14.87
C ASP A 173 -5.05 -18.85 14.83
N MET A 174 -5.05 -17.51 14.92
CA MET A 174 -3.86 -16.70 15.03
C MET A 174 -3.98 -15.73 16.20
N LEU A 175 -2.87 -15.49 16.88
CA LEU A 175 -2.78 -14.48 17.92
C LEU A 175 -2.56 -13.12 17.27
N LEU A 176 -3.58 -12.23 17.36
CA LEU A 176 -3.62 -10.97 16.64
C LEU A 176 -3.13 -9.80 17.48
N TRP A 177 -2.23 -8.99 16.94
CA TRP A 177 -2.01 -7.62 17.39
C TRP A 177 -3.25 -6.77 17.14
N GLN A 178 -3.50 -5.74 17.97
CA GLN A 178 -4.78 -5.02 17.96
C GLN A 178 -4.74 -3.68 17.21
N GLY A 179 -3.91 -3.56 16.18
CA GLY A 179 -3.86 -2.37 15.32
C GLY A 179 -4.96 -2.35 14.27
N THR A 180 -5.27 -1.15 13.77
CA THR A 180 -6.27 -0.92 12.70
C THR A 180 -5.82 0.18 11.76
N CYS A 181 -6.28 0.12 10.51
CA CYS A 181 -6.12 1.19 9.55
C CYS A 181 -7.23 2.23 9.75
N ILE A 182 -6.86 3.50 10.02
CA ILE A 182 -7.83 4.58 10.25
C ILE A 182 -8.76 4.79 9.06
N VAL A 183 -8.30 4.52 7.83
CA VAL A 183 -9.11 4.67 6.61
C VAL A 183 -10.19 3.60 6.55
N HIS A 184 -9.80 2.33 6.70
CA HIS A 184 -10.72 1.20 6.56
C HIS A 184 -11.65 1.05 7.77
N GLU A 185 -11.22 1.47 8.95
CA GLU A 185 -12.06 1.53 10.17
C GLU A 185 -13.20 2.54 10.06
N MET A 186 -13.08 3.55 9.20
CA MET A 186 -14.05 4.64 9.06
C MET A 186 -15.27 4.28 8.20
N PHE A 187 -15.29 3.16 7.49
CA PHE A 187 -16.45 2.76 6.69
C PHE A 187 -17.68 2.50 7.56
N SER A 188 -18.82 2.98 7.08
CA SER A 188 -20.10 2.85 7.79
C SER A 188 -20.98 1.77 7.17
N GLU A 189 -21.23 0.70 7.92
CA GLU A 189 -22.16 -0.35 7.50
C GLU A 189 -23.55 0.21 7.16
N LYS A 190 -24.07 1.10 8.02
CA LYS A 190 -25.37 1.74 7.80
C LYS A 190 -25.46 2.49 6.48
N GLU A 191 -24.42 3.26 6.15
CA GLU A 191 -24.40 4.03 4.90
C GLU A 191 -24.12 3.13 3.69
N LEU A 192 -23.31 2.08 3.85
CA LEU A 192 -23.10 1.05 2.83
C LEU A 192 -24.41 0.33 2.47
N ILE A 193 -25.20 -0.08 3.47
CA ILE A 193 -26.55 -0.69 3.25
C ILE A 193 -27.46 0.27 2.48
N LYS A 194 -27.47 1.56 2.82
CA LYS A 194 -28.26 2.57 2.08
C LYS A 194 -27.77 2.72 0.64
N LEU A 195 -26.45 2.66 0.42
CA LEU A 195 -25.88 2.74 -0.92
C LEU A 195 -26.24 1.51 -1.74
N LYS A 196 -26.14 0.31 -1.17
CA LYS A 196 -26.59 -0.94 -1.81
C LYS A 196 -28.09 -0.91 -2.16
N ALA A 197 -28.92 -0.32 -1.31
CA ALA A 197 -30.35 -0.17 -1.60
C ALA A 197 -30.64 0.77 -2.78
N LYS A 198 -29.76 1.76 -3.05
CA LYS A 198 -29.85 2.64 -4.23
C LYS A 198 -29.28 1.99 -5.50
N HIS A 199 -28.33 1.07 -5.34
CA HIS A 199 -27.64 0.36 -6.41
C HIS A 199 -27.68 -1.16 -6.14
N PRO A 200 -28.87 -1.81 -6.22
CA PRO A 200 -29.05 -3.18 -5.76
C PRO A 200 -28.23 -4.21 -6.56
N ASP A 201 -27.91 -3.91 -7.81
CA ASP A 201 -27.15 -4.78 -8.72
C ASP A 201 -25.64 -4.49 -8.70
N ALA A 202 -25.20 -3.47 -7.92
CA ALA A 202 -23.79 -3.12 -7.84
C ALA A 202 -23.05 -4.03 -6.84
N PRO A 203 -22.11 -4.86 -7.29
CA PRO A 203 -21.30 -5.65 -6.37
C PRO A 203 -20.36 -4.76 -5.55
N VAL A 204 -20.05 -5.22 -4.34
CA VAL A 204 -19.16 -4.56 -3.39
C VAL A 204 -17.80 -5.25 -3.41
N ALA A 205 -16.74 -4.50 -3.68
CA ALA A 205 -15.37 -4.94 -3.52
C ALA A 205 -14.74 -4.26 -2.31
N ALA A 206 -14.22 -5.03 -1.35
CA ALA A 206 -13.69 -4.52 -0.09
C ALA A 206 -12.26 -4.97 0.18
N HIS A 207 -11.46 -4.10 0.82
CA HIS A 207 -10.15 -4.47 1.32
C HIS A 207 -10.27 -5.22 2.66
N PRO A 208 -9.50 -6.29 2.92
CA PRO A 208 -9.61 -7.08 4.14
C PRO A 208 -9.14 -6.36 5.43
N GLU A 209 -8.59 -5.14 5.32
CA GLU A 209 -8.41 -4.23 6.46
C GLU A 209 -9.75 -3.62 6.95
N CYS A 210 -10.84 -3.80 6.20
CA CYS A 210 -12.16 -3.35 6.65
C CYS A 210 -12.66 -4.21 7.82
N PRO A 211 -13.42 -3.62 8.76
CA PRO A 211 -14.11 -4.36 9.81
C PRO A 211 -15.07 -5.43 9.25
N ASP A 212 -15.34 -6.46 10.03
CA ASP A 212 -16.18 -7.58 9.65
C ASP A 212 -17.58 -7.20 9.18
N ASN A 213 -18.16 -6.18 9.81
CA ASN A 213 -19.45 -5.63 9.43
C ASN A 213 -19.47 -4.97 8.03
N ILE A 214 -18.32 -4.66 7.46
CA ILE A 214 -18.19 -4.23 6.06
C ILE A 214 -17.92 -5.45 5.17
N ILE A 215 -16.98 -6.31 5.57
CA ILE A 215 -16.57 -7.50 4.80
C ILE A 215 -17.75 -8.45 4.53
N GLN A 216 -18.71 -8.60 5.47
CA GLN A 216 -19.89 -9.45 5.27
C GLN A 216 -20.82 -8.99 4.13
N HIS A 217 -20.70 -7.73 3.68
CA HIS A 217 -21.47 -7.18 2.56
C HIS A 217 -20.70 -7.23 1.24
N ALA A 218 -19.43 -7.65 1.27
CA ALA A 218 -18.57 -7.68 0.08
C ALA A 218 -18.84 -8.93 -0.77
N ASP A 219 -18.99 -8.73 -2.07
CA ASP A 219 -19.03 -9.78 -3.08
C ASP A 219 -17.60 -10.23 -3.44
N HIS A 220 -16.64 -9.35 -3.22
CA HIS A 220 -15.21 -9.64 -3.34
C HIS A 220 -14.42 -8.98 -2.21
N ALA A 221 -13.59 -9.75 -1.51
CA ALA A 221 -12.64 -9.24 -0.52
C ALA A 221 -11.20 -9.63 -0.92
N GLY A 222 -10.34 -8.63 -1.10
CA GLY A 222 -8.97 -8.86 -1.56
C GLY A 222 -8.10 -7.61 -1.50
N SER A 223 -6.84 -7.78 -1.91
CA SER A 223 -5.87 -6.67 -2.00
C SER A 223 -6.32 -5.59 -2.99
N THR A 224 -5.64 -4.46 -2.97
CA THR A 224 -5.90 -3.33 -3.90
C THR A 224 -5.82 -3.78 -5.36
N SER A 225 -4.79 -4.53 -5.75
CA SER A 225 -4.67 -5.10 -7.11
C SER A 225 -5.77 -6.11 -7.43
N SER A 226 -6.19 -6.93 -6.44
CA SER A 226 -7.29 -7.88 -6.59
C SER A 226 -8.64 -7.18 -6.75
N ILE A 227 -8.87 -6.10 -6.03
CA ILE A 227 -10.07 -5.24 -6.16
C ILE A 227 -10.13 -4.62 -7.55
N LEU A 228 -9.00 -4.05 -8.03
CA LEU A 228 -8.91 -3.49 -9.39
C LEU A 228 -9.25 -4.56 -10.44
N LYS A 229 -8.64 -5.73 -10.35
CA LYS A 229 -8.91 -6.84 -11.26
C LYS A 229 -10.38 -7.24 -11.23
N PHE A 230 -10.98 -7.45 -10.07
CA PHE A 230 -12.39 -7.76 -9.92
C PHE A 230 -13.29 -6.70 -10.56
N ALA A 231 -12.96 -5.42 -10.33
CA ALA A 231 -13.73 -4.30 -10.88
C ALA A 231 -13.71 -4.25 -12.43
N LEU A 232 -12.57 -4.62 -13.04
CA LEU A 232 -12.43 -4.66 -14.49
C LEU A 232 -13.10 -5.89 -15.12
N GLU A 233 -13.00 -7.06 -14.47
CA GLU A 233 -13.55 -8.34 -14.95
C GLU A 233 -15.06 -8.50 -14.67
N SER A 234 -15.64 -7.74 -13.74
CA SER A 234 -17.07 -7.77 -13.43
C SER A 234 -17.92 -7.37 -14.64
N GLU A 235 -19.03 -8.05 -14.85
CA GLU A 235 -20.02 -7.68 -15.88
C GLU A 235 -20.90 -6.49 -15.48
N ALA A 236 -20.86 -6.06 -14.20
CA ALA A 236 -21.66 -4.95 -13.71
C ALA A 236 -21.13 -3.59 -14.22
N ASP A 237 -22.05 -2.72 -14.63
CA ASP A 237 -21.73 -1.34 -15.05
C ASP A 237 -21.40 -0.43 -13.85
N THR A 238 -21.88 -0.79 -12.65
CA THR A 238 -21.65 -0.01 -11.42
C THR A 238 -21.09 -0.93 -10.35
N LEU A 239 -20.03 -0.48 -9.65
CA LEU A 239 -19.42 -1.21 -8.52
C LEU A 239 -19.26 -0.27 -7.31
N ILE A 240 -19.38 -0.84 -6.12
CA ILE A 240 -19.11 -0.15 -4.85
C ILE A 240 -17.73 -0.57 -4.36
N ILE A 241 -16.86 0.40 -4.09
CA ILE A 241 -15.45 0.18 -3.75
C ILE A 241 -15.22 0.58 -2.28
N ALA A 242 -14.99 -0.42 -1.42
CA ALA A 242 -14.74 -0.24 0.01
C ALA A 242 -13.23 -0.38 0.30
N THR A 243 -12.48 0.55 -0.22
CA THR A 243 -11.07 0.82 0.10
C THR A 243 -10.79 2.31 -0.14
N GLU A 244 -9.56 2.74 0.02
CA GLU A 244 -9.15 4.12 -0.22
C GLU A 244 -9.45 4.54 -1.67
N PRO A 245 -10.14 5.69 -1.90
CA PRO A 245 -10.73 6.02 -3.20
C PRO A 245 -9.72 6.36 -4.31
N GLY A 246 -8.45 6.60 -4.01
CA GLY A 246 -7.41 6.88 -5.02
C GLY A 246 -7.28 5.80 -6.10
N ILE A 247 -7.63 4.55 -5.77
CA ILE A 247 -7.62 3.44 -6.75
C ILE A 247 -8.65 3.63 -7.87
N ILE A 248 -9.72 4.36 -7.61
CA ILE A 248 -10.80 4.59 -8.58
C ILE A 248 -10.26 5.26 -9.85
N HIS A 249 -9.23 6.10 -9.72
CA HIS A 249 -8.56 6.72 -10.87
C HIS A 249 -8.08 5.66 -11.90
N GLN A 250 -7.43 4.60 -11.44
CA GLN A 250 -6.98 3.53 -12.34
C GLN A 250 -8.14 2.70 -12.88
N MET A 251 -9.20 2.51 -12.10
CA MET A 251 -10.41 1.82 -12.57
C MET A 251 -11.10 2.60 -13.68
N GLU A 252 -11.27 3.92 -13.52
CA GLU A 252 -11.88 4.80 -14.52
C GLU A 252 -11.04 4.90 -15.80
N LYS A 253 -9.70 4.91 -15.67
CA LYS A 253 -8.79 4.87 -16.84
C LYS A 253 -8.93 3.56 -17.63
N ALA A 254 -8.99 2.44 -16.94
CA ALA A 254 -9.04 1.11 -17.56
C ALA A 254 -10.45 0.73 -18.04
N ALA A 255 -11.50 1.24 -17.41
CA ALA A 255 -12.89 0.95 -17.76
C ALA A 255 -13.77 2.22 -17.73
N PRO A 256 -13.57 3.18 -18.64
CA PRO A 256 -14.26 4.48 -18.62
C PRO A 256 -15.77 4.39 -18.86
N HIS A 257 -16.28 3.24 -19.26
CA HIS A 257 -17.71 2.97 -19.43
C HIS A 257 -18.40 2.51 -18.14
N LYS A 258 -17.65 2.20 -17.08
CA LYS A 258 -18.19 1.77 -15.78
C LYS A 258 -18.27 2.93 -14.79
N THR A 259 -19.09 2.76 -13.78
CA THR A 259 -19.23 3.69 -12.65
C THR A 259 -18.67 3.05 -11.39
N PHE A 260 -17.72 3.71 -10.75
CA PHE A 260 -17.13 3.25 -9.48
C PHE A 260 -17.52 4.19 -8.36
N ILE A 261 -18.18 3.66 -7.33
CA ILE A 261 -18.71 4.45 -6.21
C ILE A 261 -17.91 4.06 -4.97
N GLY A 262 -17.18 5.00 -4.38
CA GLY A 262 -16.51 4.78 -3.09
C GLY A 262 -17.54 4.50 -1.98
N ALA A 263 -17.27 3.49 -1.16
CA ALA A 263 -18.09 3.21 0.01
C ALA A 263 -18.02 4.38 1.00
N PRO A 264 -19.16 4.78 1.62
CA PRO A 264 -19.20 5.97 2.46
C PRO A 264 -18.67 5.71 3.87
N GLY A 265 -18.07 6.75 4.46
CA GLY A 265 -17.75 6.83 5.88
C GLY A 265 -18.97 7.17 6.76
N ALA A 266 -18.73 7.39 8.05
CA ALA A 266 -19.76 7.63 9.05
C ALA A 266 -20.56 8.93 8.82
N ASP A 267 -20.00 9.92 8.13
CA ASP A 267 -20.65 11.18 7.75
C ASP A 267 -21.46 11.08 6.44
N GLY A 268 -21.48 9.91 5.81
CA GLY A 268 -22.16 9.65 4.54
C GLY A 268 -21.42 10.13 3.30
N ASN A 269 -20.18 10.64 3.44
CA ASN A 269 -19.32 11.09 2.35
C ASN A 269 -18.17 10.11 2.10
N CYS A 270 -17.79 9.91 0.84
CA CYS A 270 -16.63 9.09 0.48
C CYS A 270 -15.28 9.77 0.82
N SER A 271 -15.26 11.09 0.95
CA SER A 271 -14.04 11.87 1.21
C SER A 271 -13.39 11.60 2.56
N CYS A 272 -14.14 11.05 3.52
CA CYS A 272 -13.61 10.70 4.85
C CYS A 272 -12.66 9.50 4.81
N ASN A 273 -12.69 8.71 3.76
CA ASN A 273 -11.89 7.49 3.63
C ASN A 273 -10.60 7.70 2.80
N THR A 274 -10.25 8.96 2.52
CA THR A 274 -8.95 9.31 1.92
C THR A 274 -7.84 9.21 2.96
N CYS A 275 -6.75 8.56 2.61
CA CYS A 275 -5.62 8.41 3.51
C CYS A 275 -4.90 9.74 3.73
N PRO A 276 -4.91 10.31 4.95
CA PRO A 276 -4.29 11.61 5.21
C PRO A 276 -2.77 11.57 5.05
N TYR A 277 -2.15 10.42 5.23
CA TYR A 277 -0.70 10.25 5.06
C TYR A 277 -0.31 10.20 3.57
N MET A 278 -1.05 9.45 2.75
CA MET A 278 -0.83 9.41 1.29
C MET A 278 -1.03 10.78 0.66
N ALA A 279 -2.00 11.55 1.13
CA ALA A 279 -2.30 12.91 0.67
C ALA A 279 -1.21 13.96 0.99
N LEU A 280 -0.22 13.62 1.83
CA LEU A 280 0.92 14.50 2.09
C LEU A 280 1.85 14.61 0.89
N ASN A 281 1.89 13.62 0.02
CA ASN A 281 2.62 13.69 -1.24
C ASN A 281 1.84 14.57 -2.22
N THR A 282 2.51 15.54 -2.80
CA THR A 282 1.95 16.45 -3.81
C THR A 282 2.92 16.56 -4.97
N MET A 283 2.43 16.98 -6.15
CA MET A 283 3.29 17.24 -7.32
C MET A 283 4.44 18.20 -7.01
N GLN A 284 4.18 19.20 -6.19
CA GLN A 284 5.20 20.15 -5.77
C GLN A 284 6.29 19.51 -4.91
N LYS A 285 5.88 18.67 -3.92
CA LYS A 285 6.84 17.95 -3.08
C LYS A 285 7.61 16.89 -3.89
N LEU A 286 6.96 16.23 -4.84
CA LEU A 286 7.61 15.30 -5.76
C LEU A 286 8.68 16.02 -6.60
N TYR A 287 8.38 17.19 -7.15
CA TYR A 287 9.34 18.01 -7.86
C TYR A 287 10.55 18.37 -6.98
N LEU A 288 10.30 18.86 -5.75
CA LEU A 288 11.36 19.21 -4.81
C LEU A 288 12.21 17.99 -4.43
N CYS A 289 11.57 16.86 -4.19
CA CYS A 289 12.19 15.61 -3.85
C CYS A 289 13.18 15.15 -4.94
N LEU A 290 12.76 15.19 -6.20
CA LEU A 290 13.62 14.88 -7.35
C LEU A 290 14.74 15.91 -7.54
N ARG A 291 14.44 17.20 -7.39
CA ARG A 291 15.42 18.27 -7.56
C ARG A 291 16.57 18.17 -6.57
N ASP A 292 16.21 17.95 -5.31
CA ASP A 292 17.14 18.02 -4.17
C ASP A 292 17.66 16.63 -3.74
N LEU A 293 17.14 15.54 -4.32
CA LEU A 293 17.33 14.14 -3.93
C LEU A 293 17.10 13.93 -2.43
N GLY A 294 15.98 14.44 -1.97
CA GLY A 294 15.62 14.36 -0.55
C GLY A 294 14.17 14.76 -0.27
N PRO A 295 13.69 14.47 0.94
CA PRO A 295 14.41 13.75 2.00
C PRO A 295 14.67 12.26 1.66
N GLU A 296 15.89 11.80 1.97
CA GLU A 296 16.29 10.41 1.78
C GLU A 296 15.86 9.53 2.96
N ILE A 297 15.53 8.27 2.68
CA ILE A 297 15.29 7.26 3.68
C ILE A 297 16.63 6.77 4.21
N ASP A 298 16.85 6.96 5.49
CA ASP A 298 18.02 6.50 6.23
C ASP A 298 17.60 5.43 7.25
N LEU A 299 18.32 4.31 7.26
CA LEU A 299 18.10 3.20 8.17
C LEU A 299 19.45 2.81 8.78
N ASP A 300 19.46 2.51 10.08
CA ASP A 300 20.66 1.89 10.65
C ASP A 300 20.89 0.50 10.02
N GLU A 301 22.14 0.17 9.80
CA GLU A 301 22.51 -1.01 9.00
C GLU A 301 22.14 -2.33 9.69
N GLU A 302 22.13 -2.38 11.02
CA GLU A 302 21.73 -3.57 11.75
C GLU A 302 20.24 -3.87 11.56
N THR A 303 19.40 -2.87 11.74
CA THR A 303 17.94 -2.96 11.47
C THR A 303 17.67 -3.29 10.02
N ARG A 304 18.37 -2.65 9.07
CA ARG A 304 18.21 -2.91 7.64
C ARG A 304 18.49 -4.38 7.30
N ILE A 305 19.62 -4.92 7.74
CA ILE A 305 20.01 -6.33 7.50
C ILE A 305 19.02 -7.30 8.15
N ALA A 306 18.58 -7.03 9.38
CA ALA A 306 17.63 -7.88 10.06
C ALA A 306 16.26 -7.89 9.35
N ALA A 307 15.78 -6.73 8.87
CA ALA A 307 14.51 -6.59 8.16
C ALA A 307 14.55 -7.15 6.72
N GLU A 308 15.72 -7.24 6.10
CA GLU A 308 15.87 -7.78 4.74
C GLU A 308 15.45 -9.25 4.66
N LYS A 309 15.81 -10.07 5.64
CA LYS A 309 15.55 -11.52 5.63
C LYS A 309 14.05 -11.86 5.52
N PRO A 310 13.14 -11.33 6.38
CA PRO A 310 11.71 -11.61 6.26
C PRO A 310 11.07 -11.02 5.00
N LEU A 311 11.60 -9.91 4.46
CA LEU A 311 11.15 -9.35 3.18
C LEU A 311 11.54 -10.23 2.00
N ARG A 312 12.78 -10.72 1.94
CA ARG A 312 13.19 -11.66 0.89
C ARG A 312 12.40 -12.97 0.96
N LYS A 313 12.15 -13.47 2.18
CA LYS A 313 11.31 -14.65 2.37
C LYS A 313 9.88 -14.43 1.86
N MET A 314 9.32 -13.26 2.07
CA MET A 314 8.04 -12.87 1.48
C MET A 314 8.08 -12.97 -0.05
N LEU A 315 9.10 -12.40 -0.70
CA LEU A 315 9.22 -12.42 -2.16
C LEU A 315 9.37 -13.85 -2.70
N GLU A 316 10.18 -14.69 -2.04
CA GLU A 316 10.41 -16.10 -2.40
C GLU A 316 9.14 -16.95 -2.26
N MET A 317 8.36 -16.73 -1.19
CA MET A 317 7.12 -17.48 -0.92
C MET A 317 5.90 -16.95 -1.69
N SER A 318 6.01 -15.77 -2.29
CA SER A 318 4.92 -15.19 -3.08
C SER A 318 4.76 -15.92 -4.40
N PRO A 319 3.53 -16.03 -4.94
CA PRO A 319 3.32 -16.52 -6.29
C PRO A 319 4.19 -15.74 -7.26
N THR A 320 4.79 -16.42 -8.24
CA THR A 320 5.51 -15.73 -9.32
C THR A 320 4.55 -14.75 -9.96
N ALA A 321 4.96 -13.48 -10.06
CA ALA A 321 4.20 -12.50 -10.82
C ALA A 321 4.03 -13.07 -12.24
N GLY A 322 2.78 -13.21 -12.69
CA GLY A 322 2.56 -13.21 -14.13
C GLY A 322 3.16 -11.90 -14.67
N PRO A 323 3.54 -11.84 -15.96
CA PRO A 323 4.08 -10.60 -16.52
C PRO A 323 3.15 -9.46 -16.09
N SER A 324 3.68 -8.54 -15.29
CA SER A 324 2.94 -7.34 -14.91
C SER A 324 2.66 -6.63 -16.24
N LYS A 325 1.41 -6.71 -16.68
CA LYS A 325 1.00 -5.87 -17.79
C LYS A 325 1.13 -4.45 -17.29
N ASP A 326 1.99 -3.68 -17.92
CA ASP A 326 1.96 -2.23 -17.81
C ASP A 326 0.50 -1.80 -17.95
N VAL A 327 0.06 -0.87 -17.10
CA VAL A 327 -1.32 -0.33 -17.21
C VAL A 327 -1.55 0.25 -18.60
N SER A 328 -0.48 0.63 -19.33
CA SER A 328 -0.48 1.02 -20.74
C SER A 328 -0.81 -0.13 -21.72
N GLU A 329 -0.74 -1.40 -21.29
CA GLU A 329 -1.07 -2.56 -22.14
C GLU A 329 -2.50 -3.10 -21.92
N ILE A 330 -3.25 -2.50 -20.97
CA ILE A 330 -4.65 -2.86 -20.66
C ILE A 330 -5.64 -1.88 -21.32
N ALA A 331 -5.14 -0.82 -21.97
CA ALA A 331 -5.93 0.19 -22.69
C ALA A 331 -6.22 -0.21 -24.14
#